data_7be8c53799b1f10d2fba33ab51c816f9
#
_entry.id   7be8c53799b1f10d2fba33ab51c816f9
#
_cell.length_a   1.000
_cell.length_b   1.000
_cell.length_c   1.000
_cell.angle_alpha   90.00
_cell.angle_beta   90.00
_cell.angle_gamma   90.00
#
_symmetry.space_group_name_H-M   'P 1'
#
loop_
_entity.id
_entity.type
_entity.pdbx_description
1 polymer ?
#
loop_
_entity_poly.entity_id
_entity_poly.type
_entity_poly.pdbx_seq_one_letter_code
_entity_poly.pdbx_strand_id
1 'polypeptide(L)'
;MPAPSRAGGPTEQVRATLDKVLIITRNPKPQSQAQKDDVRAQLAQVIYPRFDFTEMAKRALGPHWGRRSSEEQREFVKIFAELLGKSYAERIESSTNQNILYTREIEDKDYAQVDTKIVSEKYAEFSINYKLHSVDKEWKVYDIVIEDISLVNNYRSQFDRVIARSSFEELVRMMKEKQS
;
A
#
# COMPACT_ATOMS: atom_id res chain seq x y z
N MET A 1 12.45 -34.36 -10.84
CA MET A 1 11.37 -33.36 -10.84
C MET A 1 11.95 -32.03 -10.39
N PRO A 2 11.85 -30.99 -11.18
CA PRO A 2 12.24 -29.69 -10.67
C PRO A 2 11.31 -29.36 -9.50
N ALA A 3 11.89 -28.96 -8.37
CA ALA A 3 11.12 -28.41 -7.26
C ALA A 3 10.29 -27.22 -7.79
N PRO A 4 9.03 -27.06 -7.35
CA PRO A 4 8.31 -25.87 -7.72
C PRO A 4 9.15 -24.67 -7.29
N SER A 5 9.38 -23.77 -8.24
CA SER A 5 10.04 -22.49 -8.00
C SER A 5 9.35 -21.84 -6.80
N ARG A 6 10.02 -21.85 -5.65
CA ARG A 6 9.58 -21.03 -4.54
C ARG A 6 9.52 -19.59 -5.07
N ALA A 7 8.34 -19.01 -5.06
CA ALA A 7 8.27 -17.56 -5.10
C ALA A 7 9.35 -17.05 -4.13
N GLY A 8 10.22 -16.14 -4.56
CA GLY A 8 11.36 -15.70 -3.76
C GLY A 8 10.96 -15.19 -2.38
N GLY A 9 11.92 -14.91 -1.53
CA GLY A 9 11.68 -14.40 -0.17
C GLY A 9 11.01 -13.01 -0.18
N PRO A 10 10.74 -12.46 1.02
CA PRO A 10 10.03 -11.18 1.15
C PRO A 10 10.66 -10.05 0.33
N THR A 11 11.98 -9.85 0.43
CA THR A 11 12.68 -8.80 -0.32
C THR A 11 12.57 -9.01 -1.83
N GLU A 12 12.70 -10.23 -2.31
CA GLU A 12 12.61 -10.52 -3.75
C GLU A 12 11.22 -10.21 -4.29
N GLN A 13 10.18 -10.53 -3.55
CA GLN A 13 8.79 -10.27 -3.96
C GLN A 13 8.47 -8.77 -3.93
N VAL A 14 8.93 -8.05 -2.92
CA VAL A 14 8.79 -6.57 -2.88
C VAL A 14 9.57 -5.94 -4.03
N ARG A 15 10.81 -6.36 -4.25
CA ARG A 15 11.65 -5.87 -5.35
C ARG A 15 11.00 -6.09 -6.70
N ALA A 16 10.46 -7.28 -6.96
CA ALA A 16 9.79 -7.60 -8.21
C ALA A 16 8.61 -6.64 -8.48
N THR A 17 7.84 -6.32 -7.45
CA THR A 17 6.73 -5.37 -7.56
C THR A 17 7.24 -3.94 -7.82
N LEU A 18 8.23 -3.49 -7.04
CA LEU A 18 8.77 -2.13 -7.18
C LEU A 18 9.50 -1.92 -8.50
N ASP A 19 10.20 -2.93 -9.01
CA ASP A 19 10.84 -2.87 -10.33
C ASP A 19 9.81 -2.65 -11.45
N LYS A 20 8.67 -3.31 -11.37
CA LYS A 20 7.56 -3.10 -12.32
C LYS A 20 6.98 -1.69 -12.20
N VAL A 21 6.82 -1.19 -10.97
CA VAL A 21 6.38 0.20 -10.73
C VAL A 21 7.35 1.18 -11.39
N LEU A 22 8.65 1.00 -11.18
CA LEU A 22 9.67 1.87 -11.78
C LEU A 22 9.68 1.84 -13.30
N ILE A 23 9.46 0.68 -13.91
CA ILE A 23 9.35 0.55 -15.38
C ILE A 23 8.16 1.39 -15.88
N ILE A 24 7.01 1.30 -15.23
CA ILE A 24 5.81 2.05 -15.61
C ILE A 24 6.04 3.56 -15.45
N THR A 25 6.66 3.98 -14.35
CA THR A 25 6.87 5.41 -14.04
C THR A 25 8.02 6.05 -14.82
N ARG A 26 8.94 5.26 -15.39
CA ARG A 26 10.03 5.78 -16.23
C ARG A 26 9.59 6.18 -17.64
N ASN A 27 8.42 5.79 -18.07
CA ASN A 27 7.86 6.21 -19.34
C ASN A 27 7.63 7.73 -19.36
N PRO A 28 7.59 8.38 -20.55
CA PRO A 28 7.33 9.82 -20.61
C PRO A 28 6.09 10.20 -19.82
N LYS A 29 6.13 11.36 -19.18
CA LYS A 29 5.00 11.86 -18.39
C LYS A 29 3.73 11.87 -19.26
N PRO A 30 2.61 11.36 -18.73
CA PRO A 30 1.35 11.39 -19.44
C PRO A 30 0.93 12.83 -19.77
N GLN A 31 0.55 13.06 -21.00
CA GLN A 31 0.20 14.38 -21.53
C GLN A 31 -1.31 14.63 -21.52
N SER A 32 -2.11 13.59 -21.37
CA SER A 32 -3.57 13.67 -21.36
C SER A 32 -4.16 12.96 -20.15
N GLN A 33 -5.43 13.25 -19.83
CA GLN A 33 -6.14 12.56 -18.77
C GLN A 33 -6.26 11.06 -19.06
N ALA A 34 -6.53 10.69 -20.31
CA ALA A 34 -6.60 9.29 -20.73
C ALA A 34 -5.28 8.54 -20.48
N GLN A 35 -4.14 9.17 -20.75
CA GLN A 35 -2.83 8.58 -20.47
C GLN A 35 -2.56 8.46 -18.97
N LYS A 36 -2.98 9.42 -18.16
CA LYS A 36 -2.89 9.36 -16.69
C LYS A 36 -3.71 8.19 -16.15
N ASP A 37 -4.92 8.04 -16.64
CA ASP A 37 -5.82 6.96 -16.21
C ASP A 37 -5.25 5.59 -16.58
N ASP A 38 -4.62 5.48 -17.75
CA ASP A 38 -3.96 4.25 -18.20
C ASP A 38 -2.76 3.90 -17.31
N VAL A 39 -1.91 4.86 -16.99
CA VAL A 39 -0.77 4.67 -16.07
C VAL A 39 -1.27 4.23 -14.69
N ARG A 40 -2.29 4.86 -14.15
CA ARG A 40 -2.89 4.48 -12.88
C ARG A 40 -3.46 3.06 -12.89
N ALA A 41 -4.11 2.67 -13.99
CA ALA A 41 -4.60 1.30 -14.16
C ALA A 41 -3.47 0.29 -14.20
N GLN A 42 -2.38 0.57 -14.91
CA GLN A 42 -1.19 -0.28 -14.95
C GLN A 42 -0.54 -0.42 -13.57
N LEU A 43 -0.40 0.69 -12.83
CA LEU A 43 0.14 0.68 -11.48
C LEU A 43 -0.73 -0.15 -10.54
N ALA A 44 -2.05 -0.02 -10.63
CA ALA A 44 -2.98 -0.80 -9.81
C ALA A 44 -2.84 -2.30 -10.07
N GLN A 45 -2.70 -2.71 -11.33
CA GLN A 45 -2.49 -4.13 -11.70
C GLN A 45 -1.21 -4.72 -11.10
N VAL A 46 -0.18 -3.90 -10.91
CA VAL A 46 1.10 -4.33 -10.34
C VAL A 46 1.08 -4.30 -8.81
N ILE A 47 0.49 -3.25 -8.24
CA ILE A 47 0.54 -2.99 -6.78
C ILE A 47 -0.48 -3.83 -6.02
N TYR A 48 -1.73 -3.89 -6.49
CA TYR A 48 -2.83 -4.53 -5.75
C TYR A 48 -2.56 -6.00 -5.38
N PRO A 49 -1.98 -6.85 -6.26
CA PRO A 49 -1.66 -8.23 -5.89
C PRO A 49 -0.65 -8.36 -4.74
N ARG A 50 0.18 -7.33 -4.50
CA ARG A 50 1.18 -7.35 -3.42
C ARG A 50 0.64 -6.87 -2.08
N PHE A 51 -0.50 -6.17 -2.08
CA PHE A 51 -1.09 -5.59 -0.88
C PHE A 51 -2.27 -6.42 -0.38
N ASP A 52 -2.40 -6.52 0.94
CA ASP A 52 -3.58 -7.07 1.59
C ASP A 52 -4.42 -5.93 2.15
N PHE A 53 -5.27 -5.37 1.29
CA PHE A 53 -6.13 -4.24 1.69
C PHE A 53 -7.16 -4.62 2.74
N THR A 54 -7.58 -5.87 2.78
CA THR A 54 -8.50 -6.37 3.83
C THR A 54 -7.83 -6.30 5.20
N GLU A 55 -6.60 -6.80 5.31
CA GLU A 55 -5.85 -6.75 6.57
C GLU A 55 -5.51 -5.31 6.96
N MET A 56 -5.14 -4.47 6.01
CA MET A 56 -4.90 -3.05 6.23
C MET A 56 -6.15 -2.35 6.79
N ALA A 57 -7.30 -2.57 6.16
CA ALA A 57 -8.57 -1.99 6.58
C ALA A 57 -9.00 -2.48 7.96
N LYS A 58 -8.86 -3.76 8.21
CA LYS A 58 -9.14 -4.37 9.52
C LYS A 58 -8.32 -3.72 10.63
N ARG A 59 -7.03 -3.57 10.42
CA ARG A 59 -6.13 -2.93 11.38
C ARG A 59 -6.42 -1.43 11.55
N ALA A 60 -6.76 -0.74 10.45
CA ALA A 60 -7.10 0.68 10.48
C ALA A 60 -8.42 0.96 11.20
N LEU A 61 -9.40 0.07 11.14
CA LEU A 61 -10.62 0.19 11.92
C LEU A 61 -10.45 -0.29 13.37
N GLY A 62 -9.47 -1.16 13.64
CA GLY A 62 -9.24 -1.70 14.97
C GLY A 62 -10.49 -2.35 15.57
N PRO A 63 -10.89 -1.98 16.79
CA PRO A 63 -12.07 -2.59 17.43
C PRO A 63 -13.38 -2.32 16.70
N HIS A 64 -13.46 -1.34 15.84
CA HIS A 64 -14.67 -1.03 15.07
C HIS A 64 -14.94 -2.05 13.96
N TRP A 65 -13.91 -2.75 13.48
CA TRP A 65 -14.04 -3.75 12.43
C TRP A 65 -15.02 -4.87 12.79
N GLY A 66 -14.89 -5.44 13.98
CA GLY A 66 -15.72 -6.56 14.45
C GLY A 66 -17.20 -6.19 14.66
N ARG A 67 -17.52 -4.90 14.72
CA ARG A 67 -18.87 -4.38 14.88
C ARG A 67 -19.59 -4.15 13.54
N ARG A 68 -18.91 -4.37 12.42
CA ARG A 68 -19.44 -4.15 11.07
C ARG A 68 -19.92 -5.46 10.48
N SER A 69 -20.97 -5.38 9.67
CA SER A 69 -21.44 -6.51 8.88
C SER A 69 -20.38 -6.89 7.82
N SER A 70 -20.48 -8.11 7.29
CA SER A 70 -19.60 -8.55 6.22
C SER A 70 -19.67 -7.65 4.99
N GLU A 71 -20.85 -7.14 4.68
CA GLU A 71 -21.08 -6.21 3.57
C GLU A 71 -20.41 -4.85 3.83
N GLU A 72 -20.58 -4.30 5.03
CA GLU A 72 -19.93 -3.06 5.44
C GLU A 72 -18.40 -3.20 5.41
N GLN A 73 -17.87 -4.34 5.85
CA GLN A 73 -16.45 -4.61 5.80
C GLN A 73 -15.92 -4.63 4.37
N ARG A 74 -16.60 -5.32 3.45
CA ARG A 74 -16.21 -5.37 2.04
C ARG A 74 -16.25 -3.99 1.38
N GLU A 75 -17.30 -3.22 1.63
CA GLU A 75 -17.41 -1.86 1.12
C GLU A 75 -16.29 -0.96 1.66
N PHE A 76 -16.02 -1.05 2.95
CA PHE A 76 -14.95 -0.28 3.59
C PHE A 76 -13.57 -0.60 2.99
N VAL A 77 -13.26 -1.87 2.78
CA VAL A 77 -11.99 -2.30 2.15
C VAL A 77 -11.82 -1.65 0.77
N LYS A 78 -12.87 -1.69 -0.03
CA LYS A 78 -12.86 -1.08 -1.37
C LYS A 78 -12.61 0.43 -1.31
N ILE A 79 -13.35 1.14 -0.47
CA ILE A 79 -13.23 2.58 -0.31
C ILE A 79 -11.84 2.96 0.21
N PHE A 80 -11.32 2.20 1.17
CA PHE A 80 -10.00 2.44 1.74
C PHE A 80 -8.89 2.21 0.71
N ALA A 81 -8.97 1.15 -0.07
CA ALA A 81 -8.00 0.88 -1.15
C ALA A 81 -8.02 2.02 -2.19
N GLU A 82 -9.19 2.50 -2.57
CA GLU A 82 -9.34 3.62 -3.50
C GLU A 82 -8.78 4.93 -2.92
N LEU A 83 -9.03 5.18 -1.64
CA LEU A 83 -8.49 6.35 -0.94
C LEU A 83 -6.96 6.34 -0.92
N LEU A 84 -6.37 5.20 -0.59
CA LEU A 84 -4.91 5.04 -0.59
C LEU A 84 -4.33 5.23 -2.00
N GLY A 85 -4.96 4.63 -3.00
CA GLY A 85 -4.55 4.78 -4.39
C GLY A 85 -4.52 6.24 -4.84
N LYS A 86 -5.56 7.00 -4.55
CA LYS A 86 -5.62 8.43 -4.89
C LYS A 86 -4.63 9.26 -4.09
N SER A 87 -4.51 9.01 -2.80
CA SER A 87 -3.65 9.81 -1.92
C SER A 87 -2.16 9.69 -2.27
N TYR A 88 -1.75 8.55 -2.82
CA TYR A 88 -0.34 8.28 -3.12
C TYR A 88 -0.02 8.20 -4.62
N ALA A 89 -1.02 8.32 -5.51
CA ALA A 89 -0.84 8.21 -6.95
C ALA A 89 0.22 9.19 -7.48
N GLU A 90 0.15 10.45 -7.11
CA GLU A 90 1.09 11.47 -7.57
C GLU A 90 2.52 11.20 -7.11
N ARG A 91 2.70 10.73 -5.88
CA ARG A 91 4.01 10.38 -5.33
C ARG A 91 4.63 9.20 -6.09
N ILE A 92 3.82 8.20 -6.41
CA ILE A 92 4.26 7.04 -7.17
C ILE A 92 4.60 7.44 -8.62
N GLU A 93 3.74 8.25 -9.25
CA GLU A 93 3.94 8.74 -10.62
C GLU A 93 5.20 9.64 -10.74
N SER A 94 5.56 10.37 -9.68
CA SER A 94 6.72 11.25 -9.67
C SER A 94 8.04 10.56 -9.27
N SER A 95 8.04 9.25 -9.02
CA SER A 95 9.22 8.50 -8.56
C SER A 95 10.17 8.04 -9.68
N THR A 96 10.23 8.78 -10.78
CA THR A 96 10.91 8.40 -12.02
C THR A 96 12.44 8.28 -11.93
N ASN A 97 13.10 9.00 -11.03
CA ASN A 97 14.56 9.05 -10.91
C ASN A 97 15.05 8.67 -9.51
N GLN A 98 14.33 7.77 -8.86
CA GLN A 98 14.67 7.31 -7.53
C GLN A 98 15.41 5.98 -7.59
N ASN A 99 16.42 5.84 -6.71
CA ASN A 99 17.07 4.57 -6.43
C ASN A 99 16.52 4.00 -5.12
N ILE A 100 16.20 2.73 -5.15
CA ILE A 100 15.69 2.01 -3.98
C ILE A 100 16.79 1.09 -3.47
N LEU A 101 17.23 1.32 -2.24
CA LEU A 101 18.22 0.48 -1.55
C LEU A 101 17.47 -0.44 -0.58
N TYR A 102 17.65 -1.74 -0.73
CA TYR A 102 17.09 -2.74 0.17
C TYR A 102 18.13 -2.99 1.27
N THR A 103 17.86 -2.47 2.46
CA THR A 103 18.86 -2.39 3.52
C THR A 103 18.77 -3.51 4.55
N ARG A 104 17.60 -4.09 4.74
CA ARG A 104 17.38 -5.12 5.77
C ARG A 104 16.13 -5.94 5.46
N GLU A 105 16.20 -7.24 5.80
CA GLU A 105 15.07 -8.13 5.83
C GLU A 105 15.01 -8.81 7.20
N ILE A 106 13.83 -8.81 7.80
CA ILE A 106 13.52 -9.59 9.00
C ILE A 106 12.39 -10.53 8.65
N GLU A 107 12.56 -11.80 8.91
CA GLU A 107 11.52 -12.81 8.71
C GLU A 107 11.34 -13.61 9.99
N ASP A 108 10.10 -13.69 10.48
CA ASP A 108 9.72 -14.46 11.65
C ASP A 108 8.41 -15.18 11.35
N LYS A 109 8.48 -16.49 11.09
CA LYS A 109 7.32 -17.33 10.74
C LYS A 109 6.58 -16.77 9.53
N ASP A 110 5.31 -16.39 9.71
CA ASP A 110 4.45 -15.86 8.65
C ASP A 110 4.50 -14.35 8.50
N TYR A 111 5.44 -13.70 9.20
CA TYR A 111 5.61 -12.25 9.17
C TYR A 111 7.00 -11.87 8.68
N ALA A 112 7.08 -10.77 7.96
CA ALA A 112 8.35 -10.23 7.50
C ALA A 112 8.33 -8.71 7.47
N GLN A 113 9.53 -8.13 7.49
CA GLN A 113 9.72 -6.71 7.27
C GLN A 113 10.86 -6.55 6.27
N VAL A 114 10.64 -5.69 5.28
CA VAL A 114 11.64 -5.31 4.28
C VAL A 114 11.89 -3.82 4.42
N ASP A 115 13.10 -3.47 4.81
CA ASP A 115 13.48 -2.07 4.98
C ASP A 115 14.14 -1.57 3.70
N THR A 116 13.70 -0.39 3.27
CA THR A 116 14.26 0.28 2.10
C THR A 116 14.62 1.73 2.40
N LYS A 117 15.54 2.26 1.61
CA LYS A 117 15.84 3.68 1.55
C LYS A 117 15.66 4.18 0.13
N ILE A 118 15.00 5.29 0.00
CA ILE A 118 14.80 5.94 -1.29
C ILE A 118 15.81 7.06 -1.40
N VAL A 119 16.63 7.00 -2.43
CA VAL A 119 17.69 7.99 -2.70
C VAL A 119 17.40 8.66 -4.03
N SER A 120 17.38 9.97 -4.04
CA SER A 120 17.23 10.76 -5.26
C SER A 120 18.13 11.98 -5.23
N GLU A 121 18.50 12.50 -6.41
CA GLU A 121 19.31 13.70 -6.52
C GLU A 121 18.58 14.96 -6.03
N LYS A 122 17.26 14.97 -6.11
CA LYS A 122 16.43 16.14 -5.78
C LYS A 122 15.99 16.23 -4.33
N TYR A 123 15.89 15.12 -3.63
CA TYR A 123 15.30 15.04 -2.32
C TYR A 123 16.22 14.34 -1.34
N ALA A 124 16.12 14.74 -0.08
CA ALA A 124 16.82 14.03 0.98
C ALA A 124 16.44 12.54 1.01
N GLU A 125 17.37 11.70 1.40
CA GLU A 125 17.15 10.28 1.61
C GLU A 125 16.03 10.06 2.65
N PHE A 126 15.11 9.13 2.37
CA PHE A 126 14.06 8.77 3.32
C PHE A 126 13.82 7.26 3.34
N SER A 127 13.32 6.77 4.47
CA SER A 127 13.08 5.34 4.65
C SER A 127 11.63 4.95 4.36
N ILE A 128 11.46 3.79 3.73
CA ILE A 128 10.17 3.12 3.59
C ILE A 128 10.36 1.67 4.01
N ASN A 129 9.65 1.25 5.05
CA ASN A 129 9.69 -0.13 5.53
C ASN A 129 8.35 -0.79 5.23
N TYR A 130 8.41 -1.97 4.63
CA TYR A 130 7.22 -2.75 4.27
C TYR A 130 7.02 -3.84 5.31
N LYS A 131 5.83 -3.90 5.90
CA LYS A 131 5.43 -4.99 6.79
C LYS A 131 4.55 -5.95 6.01
N LEU A 132 4.92 -7.22 6.03
CA LEU A 132 4.29 -8.25 5.22
C LEU A 132 3.86 -9.44 6.08
N HIS A 133 2.87 -10.15 5.59
CA HIS A 133 2.53 -11.48 6.10
C HIS A 133 2.35 -12.44 4.93
N SER A 134 2.55 -13.72 5.22
CA SER A 134 2.44 -14.78 4.23
C SER A 134 0.99 -15.21 4.07
N VAL A 135 0.48 -15.15 2.84
CA VAL A 135 -0.85 -15.64 2.46
C VAL A 135 -0.68 -16.55 1.25
N ASP A 136 -1.00 -17.82 1.39
CA ASP A 136 -0.88 -18.82 0.31
C ASP A 136 0.51 -18.82 -0.36
N LYS A 137 1.56 -18.77 0.47
CA LYS A 137 2.98 -18.75 0.07
C LYS A 137 3.43 -17.46 -0.64
N GLU A 138 2.59 -16.44 -0.67
CA GLU A 138 2.95 -15.10 -1.15
C GLU A 138 3.03 -14.11 0.00
N TRP A 139 4.00 -13.22 -0.08
CA TRP A 139 4.14 -12.14 0.88
C TRP A 139 3.27 -10.95 0.49
N LYS A 140 2.35 -10.58 1.39
CA LYS A 140 1.40 -9.47 1.18
C LYS A 140 1.68 -8.35 2.17
N VAL A 141 1.71 -7.12 1.67
CA VAL A 141 1.93 -5.93 2.50
C VAL A 141 0.65 -5.59 3.28
N TYR A 142 0.76 -5.48 4.59
CA TYR A 142 -0.34 -5.03 5.46
C TYR A 142 -0.08 -3.70 6.14
N ASP A 143 1.13 -3.15 6.06
CA ASP A 143 1.45 -1.79 6.53
C ASP A 143 2.72 -1.28 5.83
N ILE A 144 2.83 0.02 5.72
CA ILE A 144 4.01 0.72 5.25
C ILE A 144 4.39 1.74 6.31
N VAL A 145 5.66 1.75 6.71
CA VAL A 145 6.21 2.70 7.67
C VAL A 145 7.13 3.66 6.93
N ILE A 146 6.72 4.93 6.82
CA ILE A 146 7.46 5.98 6.11
C ILE A 146 8.04 6.92 7.17
N GLU A 147 9.37 7.03 7.22
CA GLU A 147 10.06 7.86 8.23
C GLU A 147 9.52 7.60 9.64
N ASP A 148 9.49 6.34 10.03
CA ASP A 148 9.03 5.85 11.34
C ASP A 148 7.53 6.06 11.62
N ILE A 149 6.75 6.49 10.63
CA ILE A 149 5.30 6.67 10.76
C ILE A 149 4.56 5.54 10.04
N SER A 150 3.83 4.73 10.80
CA SER A 150 2.96 3.69 10.25
C SER A 150 1.76 4.30 9.55
N LEU A 151 1.55 3.95 8.30
CA LEU A 151 0.41 4.38 7.49
C LEU A 151 -0.91 3.91 8.13
N VAL A 152 -0.99 2.64 8.49
CA VAL A 152 -2.20 2.05 9.09
C VAL A 152 -2.51 2.68 10.44
N ASN A 153 -1.51 2.86 11.31
CA ASN A 153 -1.71 3.50 12.62
C ASN A 153 -2.15 4.97 12.49
N ASN A 154 -1.61 5.67 11.50
CA ASN A 154 -2.02 7.04 11.23
C ASN A 154 -3.50 7.12 10.86
N TYR A 155 -3.96 6.27 9.95
CA TYR A 155 -5.38 6.19 9.61
C TYR A 155 -6.24 5.69 10.77
N ARG A 156 -5.74 4.72 11.54
CA ARG A 156 -6.45 4.22 12.72
C ARG A 156 -6.79 5.35 13.69
N SER A 157 -5.83 6.20 13.99
CA SER A 157 -6.06 7.35 14.86
C SER A 157 -7.09 8.32 14.29
N GLN A 158 -7.05 8.58 13.00
CA GLN A 158 -8.02 9.44 12.31
C GLN A 158 -9.42 8.83 12.30
N PHE A 159 -9.52 7.56 11.95
CA PHE A 159 -10.80 6.84 11.87
C PHE A 159 -11.47 6.71 13.24
N ASP A 160 -10.69 6.34 14.25
CA ASP A 160 -11.19 6.24 15.62
C ASP A 160 -11.77 7.58 16.10
N ARG A 161 -11.08 8.67 15.79
CA ARG A 161 -11.52 10.02 16.17
C ARG A 161 -12.85 10.40 15.51
N VAL A 162 -13.00 10.11 14.22
CA VAL A 162 -14.26 10.40 13.48
C VAL A 162 -15.40 9.54 14.02
N ILE A 163 -15.17 8.25 14.23
CA ILE A 163 -16.20 7.33 14.73
C ILE A 163 -16.61 7.73 16.17
N ALA A 164 -15.66 8.10 17.01
CA ALA A 164 -15.94 8.51 18.38
C ALA A 164 -16.74 9.83 18.47
N ARG A 165 -16.48 10.77 17.57
CA ARG A 165 -17.16 12.07 17.53
C ARG A 165 -18.50 12.03 16.78
N SER A 166 -18.65 11.12 15.87
CA SER A 166 -19.82 11.03 15.00
C SER A 166 -20.25 9.58 14.81
N SER A 167 -19.86 8.93 13.70
CA SER A 167 -20.29 7.57 13.40
C SER A 167 -19.38 6.92 12.36
N PHE A 168 -19.52 5.61 12.19
CA PHE A 168 -18.90 4.88 11.08
C PHE A 168 -19.45 5.35 9.73
N GLU A 169 -20.75 5.61 9.64
CA GLU A 169 -21.41 6.10 8.43
C GLU A 169 -20.85 7.45 8.00
N GLU A 170 -20.59 8.32 8.95
CA GLU A 170 -19.94 9.62 8.68
C GLU A 170 -18.51 9.44 8.18
N LEU A 171 -17.75 8.51 8.75
CA LEU A 171 -16.42 8.18 8.27
C LEU A 171 -16.45 7.75 6.80
N VAL A 172 -17.34 6.84 6.45
CA VAL A 172 -17.49 6.36 5.07
C VAL A 172 -17.86 7.51 4.13
N ARG A 173 -18.77 8.38 4.55
CA ARG A 173 -19.18 9.57 3.78
C ARG A 173 -17.98 10.49 3.50
N MET A 174 -17.18 10.78 4.51
CA MET A 174 -16.00 11.63 4.40
C MET A 174 -14.95 11.01 3.45
N MET A 175 -14.75 9.71 3.53
CA MET A 175 -13.81 9.00 2.65
C MET A 175 -14.25 9.05 1.19
N LYS A 176 -15.55 8.89 0.93
CA LYS A 176 -16.13 8.99 -0.42
C LYS A 176 -15.98 10.41 -0.99
N GLU A 177 -16.14 11.45 -0.17
CA GLU A 177 -15.96 12.84 -0.60
C GLU A 177 -14.52 13.13 -1.03
N LYS A 178 -13.53 12.58 -0.34
CA LYS A 178 -12.11 12.76 -0.71
C LYS A 178 -11.75 12.10 -2.04
N GLN A 179 -12.60 11.21 -2.55
CA GLN A 179 -12.38 10.50 -3.81
C GLN A 179 -13.03 11.20 -5.01
N SER A 180 -13.93 12.14 -4.79
CA SER A 180 -14.60 12.88 -5.86
C SER A 180 -13.81 14.11 -6.32
#